data_b697db5f855dfd94b5cf38da42139b72
#
_entry.id   b697db5f855dfd94b5cf38da42139b72
#
_cell.length_a   1.000
_cell.length_b   1.000
_cell.length_c   1.000
_cell.angle_alpha   90.00
_cell.angle_beta   90.00
_cell.angle_gamma   90.00
#
_symmetry.space_group_name_H-M   'P 1'
#
loop_
_entity.id
_entity.type
_entity.pdbx_description
1 polymer ?
#
loop_
_entity_poly.entity_id
_entity_poly.type
_entity_poly.pdbx_seq_one_letter_code
_entity_poly.pdbx_strand_id
1 'polypeptide(L)'
;PAVAKLLEPHDYPIGTKRLALDTNYYATYNRENVKLVSVRDTPIERFTPAGIVVDGTEYEFDAIVLATGFDAATGALDRIQFEGTDGRTLTDAWAEGAKSYLGLAVEGFPNFFTVTGPGCPAILTNVIASIEHHVEWIADYITHMRAEGITRAEATPEAQEAWVAHVAELAAMTLYPTAASWYMGANVPGKPRVFLAYVGGLHNYRDRCDQLAADGYQGFTHSSNGAPLKSDQLAVGAARTRFTSPSTQHRRPERG
;
A
#
# COMPACT_ATOMS: atom_id res chain seq x y z
N PRO A 1 -36.54 5.76 1.05
CA PRO A 1 -36.24 5.94 -0.40
C PRO A 1 -35.28 7.10 -0.66
N ALA A 2 -35.47 8.30 -0.04
CA ALA A 2 -34.59 9.46 -0.27
C ALA A 2 -33.18 9.22 0.29
N VAL A 3 -33.06 8.78 1.54
CA VAL A 3 -31.78 8.44 2.19
C VAL A 3 -31.05 7.32 1.46
N ALA A 4 -31.77 6.29 0.97
CA ALA A 4 -31.17 5.22 0.20
C ALA A 4 -30.43 5.73 -1.05
N LYS A 5 -31.02 6.69 -1.78
CA LYS A 5 -30.40 7.31 -2.96
C LYS A 5 -29.10 8.06 -2.62
N LEU A 6 -29.01 8.68 -1.45
CA LEU A 6 -27.79 9.36 -1.00
C LEU A 6 -26.67 8.36 -0.61
N LEU A 7 -27.05 7.17 -0.18
CA LEU A 7 -26.11 6.12 0.22
C LEU A 7 -25.66 5.24 -0.95
N GLU A 8 -26.39 5.27 -2.06
CA GLU A 8 -26.10 4.47 -3.25
C GLU A 8 -24.92 5.09 -4.02
N PRO A 9 -23.83 4.34 -4.26
CA PRO A 9 -22.71 4.84 -5.05
C PRO A 9 -23.08 4.85 -6.54
N HIS A 10 -22.84 5.99 -7.21
CA HIS A 10 -23.13 6.19 -8.64
C HIS A 10 -21.88 6.45 -9.48
N ASP A 11 -20.75 6.70 -8.84
CA ASP A 11 -19.53 7.23 -9.47
C ASP A 11 -18.35 6.25 -9.51
N TYR A 12 -18.56 5.01 -9.05
CA TYR A 12 -17.55 3.97 -9.15
C TYR A 12 -18.18 2.55 -9.19
N PRO A 13 -17.57 1.62 -9.94
CA PRO A 13 -17.99 0.23 -9.98
C PRO A 13 -17.82 -0.48 -8.63
N ILE A 14 -18.65 -1.49 -8.38
CA ILE A 14 -18.49 -2.34 -7.19
C ILE A 14 -17.09 -2.98 -7.14
N GLY A 15 -16.48 -3.04 -5.96
CA GLY A 15 -15.16 -3.64 -5.73
C GLY A 15 -13.97 -2.73 -6.02
N THR A 16 -14.17 -1.56 -6.65
CA THR A 16 -13.08 -0.59 -6.90
C THR A 16 -12.72 0.27 -5.69
N LYS A 17 -13.49 0.16 -4.63
CA LYS A 17 -13.14 0.55 -3.25
C LYS A 17 -13.34 -0.66 -2.36
N ARG A 18 -12.62 -0.72 -1.22
CA ARG A 18 -12.75 -1.84 -0.28
C ARG A 18 -14.19 -1.97 0.20
N LEU A 19 -14.77 -3.15 0.00
CA LEU A 19 -16.09 -3.47 0.54
C LEU A 19 -15.97 -3.70 2.05
N ALA A 20 -16.69 -2.89 2.82
CA ALA A 20 -16.82 -3.08 4.26
C ALA A 20 -18.02 -4.00 4.55
N LEU A 21 -17.90 -4.83 5.59
CA LEU A 21 -19.04 -5.58 6.10
C LEU A 21 -19.98 -4.63 6.82
N ASP A 22 -21.27 -4.75 6.52
CA ASP A 22 -22.33 -3.98 7.23
C ASP A 22 -22.62 -4.60 8.59
N THR A 23 -22.58 -3.76 9.62
CA THR A 23 -23.09 -4.10 10.95
C THR A 23 -23.95 -2.94 11.41
N ASN A 24 -25.24 -2.98 11.03
CA ASN A 24 -26.24 -1.96 11.34
C ASN A 24 -25.96 -0.54 10.78
N TYR A 25 -24.99 -0.36 9.88
CA TYR A 25 -24.67 0.94 9.30
C TYR A 25 -25.89 1.50 8.55
N TYR A 26 -26.46 0.75 7.60
CA TYR A 26 -27.62 1.19 6.86
C TYR A 26 -28.87 1.29 7.74
N ALA A 27 -29.06 0.38 8.71
CA ALA A 27 -30.17 0.42 9.65
C ALA A 27 -30.15 1.67 10.53
N THR A 28 -28.97 2.22 10.83
CA THR A 28 -28.81 3.43 11.62
C THR A 28 -29.53 4.64 11.02
N TYR A 29 -29.57 4.76 9.70
CA TYR A 29 -30.24 5.86 9.01
C TYR A 29 -31.78 5.83 9.06
N ASN A 30 -32.37 4.76 9.60
CA ASN A 30 -33.82 4.68 9.86
C ASN A 30 -34.20 5.25 11.24
N ARG A 31 -33.23 5.65 12.05
CA ARG A 31 -33.47 6.21 13.40
C ARG A 31 -33.86 7.68 13.27
N GLU A 32 -34.84 8.12 14.08
CA GLU A 32 -35.33 9.49 14.06
C GLU A 32 -34.28 10.53 14.45
N ASN A 33 -33.31 10.12 15.28
CA ASN A 33 -32.21 10.98 15.76
C ASN A 33 -30.99 10.96 14.84
N VAL A 34 -31.04 10.35 13.65
CA VAL A 34 -29.96 10.29 12.69
C VAL A 34 -30.36 10.98 11.40
N LYS A 35 -29.58 11.98 10.99
CA LYS A 35 -29.78 12.74 9.76
C LYS A 35 -28.58 12.60 8.85
N LEU A 36 -28.81 12.18 7.60
CA LEU A 36 -27.78 12.15 6.54
C LEU A 36 -27.87 13.46 5.75
N VAL A 37 -26.73 14.15 5.63
CA VAL A 37 -26.57 15.35 4.82
C VAL A 37 -25.48 15.10 3.80
N SER A 38 -25.79 15.29 2.51
CA SER A 38 -24.77 15.21 1.45
C SER A 38 -23.97 16.51 1.42
N VAL A 39 -22.66 16.37 1.46
CA VAL A 39 -21.72 17.49 1.27
C VAL A 39 -20.99 17.42 -0.08
N ARG A 40 -21.48 16.56 -1.00
CA ARG A 40 -20.90 16.38 -2.32
C ARG A 40 -21.15 17.57 -3.22
N ASP A 41 -22.42 17.98 -3.31
CA ASP A 41 -22.87 19.05 -4.19
C ASP A 41 -22.91 20.40 -3.45
N THR A 42 -23.09 20.35 -2.13
CA THR A 42 -23.14 21.50 -1.25
C THR A 42 -22.12 21.31 -0.13
N PRO A 43 -20.87 21.74 -0.32
CA PRO A 43 -19.80 21.51 0.67
C PRO A 43 -20.07 22.26 1.98
N ILE A 44 -19.35 21.84 3.04
CA ILE A 44 -19.34 22.57 4.30
C ILE A 44 -18.81 23.98 4.04
N GLU A 45 -19.61 25.00 4.36
CA GLU A 45 -19.26 26.39 4.15
C GLU A 45 -18.29 26.90 5.23
N ARG A 46 -18.62 26.61 6.49
CA ARG A 46 -17.82 27.03 7.64
C ARG A 46 -18.19 26.26 8.91
N PHE A 47 -17.29 26.28 9.84
CA PHE A 47 -17.55 25.91 11.23
C PHE A 47 -17.94 27.16 12.02
N THR A 48 -18.82 27.00 13.00
CA THR A 48 -19.27 28.03 13.94
C THR A 48 -19.02 27.58 15.37
N PRO A 49 -19.13 28.45 16.35
CA PRO A 49 -19.06 28.02 17.75
C PRO A 49 -20.16 27.02 18.16
N ALA A 50 -21.29 26.99 17.44
CA ALA A 50 -22.40 26.09 17.71
C ALA A 50 -22.39 24.83 16.84
N GLY A 51 -21.70 24.82 15.68
CA GLY A 51 -21.77 23.67 14.79
C GLY A 51 -21.17 23.86 13.39
N ILE A 52 -21.92 23.43 12.37
CA ILE A 52 -21.48 23.43 10.97
C ILE A 52 -22.57 24.04 10.09
N VAL A 53 -22.17 24.87 9.12
CA VAL A 53 -23.08 25.42 8.10
C VAL A 53 -22.91 24.67 6.79
N VAL A 54 -24.04 24.17 6.26
CA VAL A 54 -24.15 23.52 4.95
C VAL A 54 -25.40 24.07 4.26
N ASP A 55 -25.28 24.58 3.04
CA ASP A 55 -26.38 25.16 2.26
C ASP A 55 -27.16 26.22 3.06
N GLY A 56 -26.43 27.16 3.68
CA GLY A 56 -27.01 28.21 4.53
C GLY A 56 -27.70 27.73 5.82
N THR A 57 -27.77 26.41 6.04
CA THR A 57 -28.39 25.82 7.25
C THR A 57 -27.31 25.52 8.27
N GLU A 58 -27.46 26.06 9.47
CA GLU A 58 -26.61 25.73 10.61
C GLU A 58 -27.13 24.48 11.33
N TYR A 59 -26.24 23.50 11.47
CA TYR A 59 -26.44 22.27 12.24
C TYR A 59 -25.67 22.39 13.55
N GLU A 60 -26.37 22.44 14.65
CA GLU A 60 -25.81 22.55 16.01
C GLU A 60 -25.33 21.18 16.51
N PHE A 61 -24.16 21.14 17.12
CA PHE A 61 -23.54 19.93 17.66
C PHE A 61 -22.79 20.21 18.96
N ASP A 62 -22.88 19.26 19.89
CA ASP A 62 -22.03 19.25 21.10
C ASP A 62 -20.61 18.74 20.78
N ALA A 63 -20.47 17.91 19.75
CA ALA A 63 -19.20 17.35 19.30
C ALA A 63 -19.18 17.12 17.78
N ILE A 64 -18.05 17.39 17.15
CA ILE A 64 -17.81 17.17 15.73
C ILE A 64 -16.65 16.21 15.58
N VAL A 65 -16.86 15.09 14.86
CA VAL A 65 -15.82 14.11 14.54
C VAL A 65 -15.42 14.25 13.09
N LEU A 66 -14.17 14.63 12.85
CA LEU A 66 -13.60 14.73 11.51
C LEU A 66 -13.00 13.37 11.12
N ALA A 67 -13.78 12.57 10.39
CA ALA A 67 -13.35 11.27 9.86
C ALA A 67 -13.03 11.38 8.35
N THR A 68 -12.16 12.32 8.00
CA THR A 68 -11.86 12.73 6.61
C THR A 68 -10.95 11.75 5.86
N GLY A 69 -10.49 10.68 6.52
CA GLY A 69 -9.62 9.65 5.94
C GLY A 69 -8.14 9.98 6.05
N PHE A 70 -7.34 9.14 5.41
CA PHE A 70 -5.88 9.24 5.39
C PHE A 70 -5.36 9.46 3.98
N ASP A 71 -4.18 10.08 3.85
CA ASP A 71 -3.37 9.97 2.65
C ASP A 71 -2.74 8.58 2.62
N ALA A 72 -3.44 7.65 1.95
CA ALA A 72 -3.08 6.25 1.94
C ALA A 72 -1.82 5.99 1.09
N ALA A 73 -1.12 4.91 1.40
CA ALA A 73 0.06 4.36 0.75
C ALA A 73 1.32 5.21 0.88
N THR A 74 1.32 6.49 0.54
CA THR A 74 2.53 7.33 0.52
C THR A 74 2.54 8.41 1.58
N GLY A 75 1.40 8.83 2.12
CA GLY A 75 1.30 10.00 2.98
C GLY A 75 2.12 9.97 4.27
N ALA A 76 2.44 8.79 4.80
CA ALA A 76 3.36 8.66 5.92
C ALA A 76 4.82 8.91 5.50
N LEU A 77 5.21 8.42 4.31
CA LEU A 77 6.54 8.59 3.75
C LEU A 77 6.77 10.03 3.27
N ASP A 78 5.75 10.66 2.69
CA ASP A 78 5.81 12.06 2.24
C ASP A 78 6.04 13.07 3.37
N ARG A 79 5.80 12.67 4.63
CA ARG A 79 6.06 13.50 5.82
C ARG A 79 7.47 13.36 6.38
N ILE A 80 8.26 12.43 5.85
CA ILE A 80 9.64 12.18 6.24
C ILE A 80 10.52 12.64 5.09
N GLN A 81 11.49 13.46 5.39
CA GLN A 81 12.45 13.90 4.39
C GLN A 81 13.47 12.78 4.13
N PHE A 82 13.18 11.94 3.13
CA PHE A 82 14.18 11.00 2.61
C PHE A 82 14.96 11.67 1.51
N GLU A 83 16.27 11.59 1.59
CA GLU A 83 17.19 12.08 0.59
C GLU A 83 17.97 10.90 0.02
N GLY A 84 17.89 10.73 -1.28
CA GLY A 84 18.58 9.71 -2.06
C GLY A 84 19.87 10.20 -2.66
N THR A 85 20.28 9.57 -3.75
CA THR A 85 21.46 9.94 -4.52
C THR A 85 21.30 11.36 -5.10
N ASP A 86 22.37 12.15 -5.08
CA ASP A 86 22.43 13.51 -5.62
C ASP A 86 21.44 14.51 -4.97
N GLY A 87 21.02 14.23 -3.74
CA GLY A 87 20.11 15.12 -3.00
C GLY A 87 18.66 15.07 -3.46
N ARG A 88 18.28 14.12 -4.33
CA ARG A 88 16.90 13.91 -4.77
C ARG A 88 16.05 13.44 -3.61
N THR A 89 14.92 14.12 -3.35
CA THR A 89 14.00 13.69 -2.30
C THR A 89 13.02 12.62 -2.82
N LEU A 90 12.49 11.80 -1.90
CA LEU A 90 11.47 10.81 -2.25
C LEU A 90 10.19 11.48 -2.80
N THR A 91 9.83 12.64 -2.26
CA THR A 91 8.70 13.45 -2.73
C THR A 91 8.92 13.91 -4.17
N ASP A 92 10.14 14.35 -4.53
CA ASP A 92 10.47 14.70 -5.92
C ASP A 92 10.44 13.47 -6.84
N ALA A 93 10.96 12.34 -6.37
CA ALA A 93 10.95 11.09 -7.13
C ALA A 93 9.53 10.60 -7.42
N TRP A 94 8.57 10.92 -6.56
CA TRP A 94 7.16 10.53 -6.66
C TRP A 94 6.23 11.65 -7.12
N ALA A 95 6.77 12.78 -7.57
CA ALA A 95 5.95 13.94 -7.99
C ALA A 95 4.93 13.60 -9.10
N GLU A 96 5.28 12.69 -10.02
CA GLU A 96 4.39 12.21 -11.07
C GLU A 96 3.63 10.91 -10.71
N GLY A 97 3.76 10.46 -9.46
CA GLY A 97 3.15 9.24 -8.94
C GLY A 97 4.16 8.33 -8.27
N ALA A 98 3.72 7.62 -7.24
CA ALA A 98 4.60 6.73 -6.49
C ALA A 98 5.03 5.53 -7.33
N LYS A 99 6.34 5.34 -7.44
CA LYS A 99 7.01 4.27 -8.15
C LYS A 99 7.92 3.50 -7.21
N SER A 100 7.99 2.20 -7.38
CA SER A 100 8.95 1.36 -6.68
C SER A 100 9.27 0.12 -7.50
N TYR A 101 10.35 -0.55 -7.19
CA TYR A 101 10.62 -1.89 -7.66
C TYR A 101 10.07 -2.90 -6.65
N LEU A 102 9.13 -3.73 -7.06
CA LEU A 102 8.45 -4.76 -6.26
C LEU A 102 7.65 -4.25 -5.04
N GLY A 103 7.51 -2.96 -4.83
CA GLY A 103 7.01 -2.42 -3.55
C GLY A 103 8.05 -2.50 -2.43
N LEU A 104 9.30 -2.80 -2.75
CA LEU A 104 10.38 -3.06 -1.80
C LEU A 104 11.49 -2.02 -1.86
N ALA A 105 11.81 -1.45 -3.03
CA ALA A 105 12.91 -0.51 -3.20
C ALA A 105 12.53 0.61 -4.16
N VAL A 106 13.23 1.73 -4.10
CA VAL A 106 13.03 2.89 -4.98
C VAL A 106 14.37 3.25 -5.64
N GLU A 107 14.34 3.45 -6.94
CA GLU A 107 15.49 3.92 -7.73
C GLU A 107 15.96 5.29 -7.24
N GLY A 108 17.26 5.47 -7.11
CA GLY A 108 17.87 6.66 -6.53
C GLY A 108 17.99 6.65 -5.01
N PHE A 109 17.45 5.59 -4.34
CA PHE A 109 17.48 5.48 -2.88
C PHE A 109 18.19 4.19 -2.43
N PRO A 110 19.51 4.15 -2.45
CA PRO A 110 20.28 2.95 -2.08
C PRO A 110 20.06 2.55 -0.63
N ASN A 111 20.02 1.23 -0.39
CA ASN A 111 19.81 0.63 0.93
C ASN A 111 18.50 1.06 1.61
N PHE A 112 17.57 1.65 0.86
CA PHE A 112 16.26 2.03 1.33
C PHE A 112 15.24 0.95 0.93
N PHE A 113 14.65 0.33 1.92
CA PHE A 113 13.63 -0.70 1.71
C PHE A 113 12.29 -0.26 2.33
N THR A 114 11.22 -0.56 1.62
CA THR A 114 9.85 -0.33 2.08
C THR A 114 9.16 -1.66 2.35
N VAL A 115 8.42 -1.74 3.44
CA VAL A 115 7.52 -2.86 3.72
C VAL A 115 6.12 -2.45 3.29
N THR A 116 5.51 -3.23 2.40
CA THR A 116 4.21 -2.92 1.78
C THR A 116 4.16 -1.59 1.02
N GLY A 117 5.24 -1.28 0.31
CA GLY A 117 5.34 -0.08 -0.53
C GLY A 117 4.41 -0.10 -1.75
N PRO A 118 4.35 1.01 -2.51
CA PRO A 118 3.52 1.13 -3.71
C PRO A 118 3.82 0.02 -4.74
N GLY A 119 2.77 -0.55 -5.35
CA GLY A 119 2.91 -1.61 -6.35
C GLY A 119 3.11 -3.02 -5.77
N CYS A 120 2.87 -3.23 -4.47
CA CYS A 120 2.84 -4.55 -3.85
C CYS A 120 1.39 -5.07 -3.67
N PRO A 121 1.19 -6.37 -3.39
CA PRO A 121 -0.15 -6.96 -3.25
C PRO A 121 -0.86 -6.65 -1.91
N ALA A 122 -0.18 -6.04 -0.94
CA ALA A 122 -0.64 -5.94 0.45
C ALA A 122 -2.06 -5.39 0.62
N ILE A 123 -2.44 -4.39 -0.19
CA ILE A 123 -3.75 -3.73 -0.10
C ILE A 123 -4.90 -4.67 -0.50
N LEU A 124 -4.65 -5.59 -1.43
CA LEU A 124 -5.65 -6.48 -2.03
C LEU A 124 -5.63 -7.90 -1.43
N THR A 125 -4.74 -8.15 -0.48
CA THR A 125 -4.55 -9.45 0.17
C THR A 125 -4.58 -9.32 1.68
N ASN A 126 -4.17 -10.38 2.40
CA ASN A 126 -3.88 -10.28 3.81
C ASN A 126 -2.57 -9.47 4.00
N VAL A 127 -2.70 -8.27 4.56
CA VAL A 127 -1.56 -7.36 4.79
C VAL A 127 -0.45 -8.01 5.63
N ILE A 128 -0.81 -8.77 6.66
CA ILE A 128 0.18 -9.44 7.54
C ILE A 128 1.01 -10.45 6.74
N ALA A 129 0.38 -11.26 5.90
CA ALA A 129 1.10 -12.23 5.06
C ALA A 129 2.04 -11.55 4.04
N SER A 130 1.69 -10.35 3.58
CA SER A 130 2.56 -9.54 2.73
C SER A 130 3.71 -8.92 3.50
N ILE A 131 3.47 -8.46 4.74
CA ILE A 131 4.52 -7.92 5.63
C ILE A 131 5.54 -9.01 5.96
N GLU A 132 5.09 -10.21 6.36
CA GLU A 132 5.97 -11.35 6.65
C GLU A 132 6.89 -11.65 5.47
N HIS A 133 6.31 -11.81 4.27
CA HIS A 133 7.08 -12.05 3.06
C HIS A 133 8.11 -10.94 2.77
N HIS A 134 7.72 -9.67 2.89
CA HIS A 134 8.63 -8.55 2.64
C HIS A 134 9.78 -8.54 3.65
N VAL A 135 9.49 -8.76 4.92
CA VAL A 135 10.51 -8.76 5.98
C VAL A 135 11.49 -9.92 5.79
N GLU A 136 10.99 -11.12 5.49
CA GLU A 136 11.83 -12.29 5.21
C GLU A 136 12.73 -12.03 3.99
N TRP A 137 12.15 -11.57 2.88
CA TRP A 137 12.89 -11.28 1.65
C TRP A 137 13.96 -10.21 1.86
N ILE A 138 13.66 -9.10 2.56
CA ILE A 138 14.61 -8.04 2.87
C ILE A 138 15.72 -8.57 3.79
N ALA A 139 15.40 -9.37 4.78
CA ALA A 139 16.38 -9.96 5.70
C ALA A 139 17.34 -10.93 4.98
N ASP A 140 16.79 -11.74 4.07
CA ASP A 140 17.60 -12.64 3.23
C ASP A 140 18.48 -11.84 2.27
N TYR A 141 17.97 -10.75 1.70
CA TYR A 141 18.77 -9.87 0.84
C TYR A 141 19.91 -9.19 1.61
N ILE A 142 19.67 -8.65 2.79
CA ILE A 142 20.72 -8.07 3.64
C ILE A 142 21.76 -9.14 4.02
N THR A 143 21.34 -10.37 4.25
CA THR A 143 22.23 -11.48 4.54
C THR A 143 23.10 -11.82 3.33
N HIS A 144 22.52 -11.87 2.13
CA HIS A 144 23.24 -12.03 0.87
C HIS A 144 24.25 -10.89 0.65
N MET A 145 23.84 -9.64 0.83
CA MET A 145 24.71 -8.49 0.71
C MET A 145 25.94 -8.61 1.62
N ARG A 146 25.76 -9.03 2.87
CA ARG A 146 26.85 -9.25 3.81
C ARG A 146 27.79 -10.35 3.36
N ALA A 147 27.25 -11.46 2.88
CA ALA A 147 28.04 -12.61 2.41
C ALA A 147 28.91 -12.25 1.22
N GLU A 148 28.40 -11.43 0.30
CA GLU A 148 29.08 -10.99 -0.92
C GLU A 148 29.90 -9.69 -0.72
N GLY A 149 29.96 -9.15 0.49
CA GLY A 149 30.66 -7.89 0.76
C GLY A 149 30.04 -6.66 0.08
N ILE A 150 28.76 -6.74 -0.27
CA ILE A 150 28.00 -5.64 -0.87
C ILE A 150 27.64 -4.64 0.23
N THR A 151 28.00 -3.38 0.05
CA THR A 151 27.70 -2.32 1.01
C THR A 151 26.62 -1.37 0.52
N ARG A 152 26.30 -1.40 -0.77
CA ARG A 152 25.28 -0.58 -1.41
C ARG A 152 24.50 -1.43 -2.41
N ALA A 153 23.18 -1.41 -2.28
CA ALA A 153 22.24 -2.01 -3.20
C ALA A 153 21.18 -0.98 -3.58
N GLU A 154 20.82 -0.91 -4.85
CA GLU A 154 19.88 0.07 -5.38
C GLU A 154 19.11 -0.54 -6.53
N ALA A 155 17.80 -0.33 -6.58
CA ALA A 155 16.98 -0.75 -7.72
C ALA A 155 17.41 -0.01 -8.99
N THR A 156 17.51 -0.74 -10.11
CA THR A 156 17.83 -0.10 -11.38
C THR A 156 16.62 0.65 -11.94
N PRO A 157 16.82 1.74 -12.71
CA PRO A 157 15.72 2.44 -13.38
C PRO A 157 14.88 1.51 -14.26
N GLU A 158 15.55 0.64 -15.02
CA GLU A 158 14.90 -0.29 -15.96
C GLU A 158 14.02 -1.31 -15.22
N ALA A 159 14.48 -1.85 -14.09
CA ALA A 159 13.73 -2.81 -13.30
C ALA A 159 12.52 -2.15 -12.65
N GLN A 160 12.69 -0.93 -12.12
CA GLN A 160 11.58 -0.17 -11.54
C GLN A 160 10.53 0.16 -12.60
N GLU A 161 10.92 0.71 -13.75
CA GLU A 161 9.98 1.07 -14.82
C GLU A 161 9.27 -0.18 -15.38
N ALA A 162 9.98 -1.29 -15.59
CA ALA A 162 9.38 -2.54 -16.02
C ALA A 162 8.35 -3.07 -14.99
N TRP A 163 8.63 -2.94 -13.70
CA TRP A 163 7.69 -3.32 -12.66
C TRP A 163 6.46 -2.42 -12.65
N VAL A 164 6.64 -1.10 -12.72
CA VAL A 164 5.54 -0.13 -12.79
C VAL A 164 4.66 -0.38 -14.00
N ALA A 165 5.25 -0.62 -15.17
CA ALA A 165 4.51 -0.97 -16.38
C ALA A 165 3.71 -2.26 -16.22
N HIS A 166 4.32 -3.31 -15.66
CA HIS A 166 3.64 -4.58 -15.39
C HIS A 166 2.45 -4.42 -14.43
N VAL A 167 2.60 -3.63 -13.36
CA VAL A 167 1.51 -3.32 -12.41
C VAL A 167 0.38 -2.57 -13.13
N ALA A 168 0.72 -1.60 -13.98
CA ALA A 168 -0.26 -0.83 -14.76
C ALA A 168 -1.00 -1.70 -15.78
N GLU A 169 -0.32 -2.60 -16.49
CA GLU A 169 -0.92 -3.56 -17.43
C GLU A 169 -1.93 -4.46 -16.74
N LEU A 170 -1.57 -5.04 -15.59
CA LEU A 170 -2.49 -5.86 -14.81
C LEU A 170 -3.69 -5.06 -14.31
N ALA A 171 -3.47 -3.82 -13.84
CA ALA A 171 -4.54 -2.94 -13.39
C ALA A 171 -5.51 -2.59 -14.54
N ALA A 172 -5.00 -2.40 -15.76
CA ALA A 172 -5.80 -2.07 -16.95
C ALA A 172 -6.80 -3.18 -17.32
N MET A 173 -6.55 -4.43 -16.91
CA MET A 173 -7.49 -5.55 -17.08
C MET A 173 -8.61 -5.57 -16.04
N THR A 174 -8.68 -4.57 -15.17
CA THR A 174 -9.63 -4.46 -14.07
C THR A 174 -10.46 -3.18 -14.15
N LEU A 175 -11.42 -3.04 -13.25
CA LEU A 175 -12.22 -1.81 -13.14
C LEU A 175 -11.56 -0.72 -12.28
N TYR A 176 -10.42 -0.98 -11.62
CA TYR A 176 -9.76 0.01 -10.75
C TYR A 176 -9.43 1.33 -11.44
N PRO A 177 -8.89 1.37 -12.68
CA PRO A 177 -8.55 2.62 -13.34
C PRO A 177 -9.75 3.54 -13.61
N THR A 178 -10.98 2.98 -13.67
CA THR A 178 -12.19 3.74 -13.95
C THR A 178 -12.73 4.49 -12.72
N ALA A 179 -12.23 4.18 -11.53
CA ALA A 179 -12.74 4.73 -10.27
C ALA A 179 -11.81 5.79 -9.67
N ALA A 180 -12.40 6.85 -9.12
CA ALA A 180 -11.71 7.78 -8.25
C ALA A 180 -11.59 7.16 -6.84
N SER A 181 -10.63 6.27 -6.65
CA SER A 181 -10.40 5.59 -5.38
C SER A 181 -8.98 5.80 -4.85
N TRP A 182 -8.77 5.55 -3.57
CA TRP A 182 -7.45 5.62 -2.95
C TRP A 182 -6.45 4.60 -3.50
N TYR A 183 -6.93 3.50 -4.11
CA TYR A 183 -6.07 2.57 -4.86
C TYR A 183 -5.37 3.23 -6.05
N MET A 184 -5.97 4.30 -6.57
CA MET A 184 -5.45 5.13 -7.66
C MET A 184 -4.77 6.41 -7.15
N GLY A 185 -4.56 6.59 -5.85
CA GLY A 185 -4.10 7.87 -5.28
C GLY A 185 -5.11 9.01 -5.40
N ALA A 186 -6.36 8.73 -5.80
CA ALA A 186 -7.35 9.76 -6.13
C ALA A 186 -8.15 10.28 -4.92
N ASN A 187 -7.78 9.90 -3.70
CA ASN A 187 -8.40 10.35 -2.46
C ASN A 187 -7.84 11.67 -1.94
N VAL A 188 -6.74 12.14 -2.49
CA VAL A 188 -6.12 13.43 -2.14
C VAL A 188 -6.16 14.33 -3.38
N PRO A 189 -6.78 15.53 -3.30
CA PRO A 189 -6.80 16.48 -4.42
C PRO A 189 -5.39 16.86 -4.88
N GLY A 190 -5.17 16.87 -6.19
CA GLY A 190 -3.88 17.23 -6.80
C GLY A 190 -2.83 16.10 -6.80
N LYS A 191 -3.07 14.98 -6.14
CA LYS A 191 -2.17 13.83 -6.17
C LYS A 191 -2.23 13.12 -7.53
N PRO A 192 -1.09 12.69 -8.11
CA PRO A 192 -1.07 11.93 -9.35
C PRO A 192 -1.85 10.62 -9.24
N ARG A 193 -2.56 10.28 -10.31
CA ARG A 193 -3.36 9.05 -10.37
C ARG A 193 -2.53 7.91 -10.92
N VAL A 194 -2.02 7.08 -10.03
CA VAL A 194 -1.31 5.84 -10.35
C VAL A 194 -1.90 4.70 -9.54
N PHE A 195 -1.89 3.49 -10.10
CA PHE A 195 -2.36 2.33 -9.36
C PHE A 195 -1.30 1.88 -8.36
N LEU A 196 -1.65 1.91 -7.07
CA LEU A 196 -0.73 1.72 -5.95
C LEU A 196 -0.67 0.29 -5.42
N ALA A 197 -1.41 -0.64 -6.03
CA ALA A 197 -1.48 -2.03 -5.60
C ALA A 197 -1.06 -2.99 -6.72
N TYR A 198 -0.80 -4.26 -6.38
CA TYR A 198 -0.57 -5.32 -7.34
C TYR A 198 -1.76 -6.29 -7.37
N VAL A 199 -2.41 -6.42 -8.52
CA VAL A 199 -3.60 -7.29 -8.69
C VAL A 199 -3.27 -8.70 -9.16
N GLY A 200 -2.02 -9.02 -9.46
CA GLY A 200 -1.59 -10.34 -9.95
C GLY A 200 -1.63 -11.47 -8.91
N GLY A 201 -2.02 -11.16 -7.67
CA GLY A 201 -2.12 -12.13 -6.58
C GLY A 201 -0.82 -12.31 -5.79
N LEU A 202 -0.96 -12.63 -4.50
CA LEU A 202 0.19 -12.76 -3.58
C LEU A 202 1.11 -13.93 -3.97
N HIS A 203 0.56 -15.04 -4.46
CA HIS A 203 1.33 -16.20 -4.87
C HIS A 203 2.28 -15.85 -6.03
N ASN A 204 1.74 -15.32 -7.12
CA ASN A 204 2.55 -14.92 -8.28
C ASN A 204 3.59 -13.83 -7.92
N TYR A 205 3.25 -12.95 -6.99
CA TYR A 205 4.19 -11.95 -6.51
C TYR A 205 5.36 -12.60 -5.75
N ARG A 206 5.08 -13.54 -4.84
CA ARG A 206 6.09 -14.29 -4.10
C ARG A 206 7.01 -15.06 -5.02
N ASP A 207 6.44 -15.84 -5.95
CA ASP A 207 7.21 -16.63 -6.91
C ASP A 207 8.17 -15.74 -7.72
N ARG A 208 7.71 -14.54 -8.10
CA ARG A 208 8.55 -13.57 -8.80
C ARG A 208 9.67 -13.03 -7.92
N CYS A 209 9.38 -12.67 -6.70
CA CYS A 209 10.40 -12.21 -5.74
C CYS A 209 11.43 -13.29 -5.44
N ASP A 210 10.99 -14.55 -5.25
CA ASP A 210 11.85 -15.69 -4.99
C ASP A 210 12.74 -16.01 -6.18
N GLN A 211 12.20 -15.94 -7.40
CA GLN A 211 12.99 -16.13 -8.62
C GLN A 211 14.07 -15.05 -8.77
N LEU A 212 13.72 -13.78 -8.56
CA LEU A 212 14.68 -12.67 -8.63
C LEU A 212 15.80 -12.82 -7.59
N ALA A 213 15.48 -13.31 -6.39
CA ALA A 213 16.46 -13.58 -5.36
C ALA A 213 17.37 -14.78 -5.76
N ALA A 214 16.82 -15.83 -6.34
CA ALA A 214 17.56 -16.98 -6.84
C ALA A 214 18.52 -16.59 -7.99
N ASP A 215 18.13 -15.62 -8.81
CA ASP A 215 18.94 -15.06 -9.90
C ASP A 215 19.92 -13.97 -9.43
N GLY A 216 20.26 -13.92 -8.14
CA GLY A 216 21.23 -12.99 -7.56
C GLY A 216 20.68 -11.58 -7.35
N TYR A 217 19.40 -11.46 -7.02
CA TYR A 217 18.68 -10.19 -6.81
C TYR A 217 18.68 -9.33 -8.08
N GLN A 218 18.26 -9.93 -9.18
CA GLN A 218 18.16 -9.25 -10.46
C GLN A 218 17.31 -7.97 -10.36
N GLY A 219 17.75 -6.92 -11.06
CA GLY A 219 17.13 -5.59 -11.01
C GLY A 219 17.69 -4.68 -9.94
N PHE A 220 18.73 -5.12 -9.23
CA PHE A 220 19.52 -4.28 -8.35
C PHE A 220 20.95 -4.11 -8.87
N THR A 221 21.49 -2.92 -8.71
CA THR A 221 22.93 -2.66 -8.81
C THR A 221 23.55 -2.86 -7.45
N HIS A 222 24.75 -3.41 -7.43
CA HIS A 222 25.53 -3.66 -6.23
C HIS A 222 26.89 -2.97 -6.30
N SER A 223 27.32 -2.38 -5.19
CA SER A 223 28.70 -1.88 -5.07
C SER A 223 29.25 -2.13 -3.68
N SER A 224 30.59 -2.18 -3.61
CA SER A 224 31.34 -2.39 -2.38
C SER A 224 32.31 -1.25 -2.19
N ASN A 225 32.37 -0.67 -1.01
CA ASN A 225 33.33 0.38 -0.65
C ASN A 225 34.70 -0.23 -0.25
N GLY A 226 35.23 -1.15 -1.04
CA GLY A 226 36.63 -1.50 -1.07
C GLY A 226 37.25 -2.24 0.13
N ALA A 227 36.51 -2.66 1.15
CA ALA A 227 37.01 -3.53 2.20
C ALA A 227 36.10 -4.77 2.32
N PRO A 228 36.63 -6.00 2.10
CA PRO A 228 35.85 -7.20 2.39
C PRO A 228 35.52 -7.23 3.86
N LEU A 229 34.23 -7.51 4.19
CA LEU A 229 33.83 -7.82 5.56
C LEU A 229 34.64 -9.03 6.03
N LYS A 230 35.35 -8.92 7.15
CA LYS A 230 36.13 -10.03 7.71
C LYS A 230 35.19 -11.17 8.07
N SER A 231 35.60 -12.40 7.76
CA SER A 231 34.84 -13.64 7.98
C SER A 231 34.36 -13.86 9.42
N ASP A 232 34.99 -13.22 10.38
CA ASP A 232 34.68 -13.32 11.80
C ASP A 232 33.38 -12.56 12.22
N GLN A 233 32.83 -11.73 11.34
CA GLN A 233 31.56 -11.01 11.55
C GLN A 233 30.36 -11.76 10.97
N LEU A 234 30.58 -12.87 10.26
CA LEU A 234 29.57 -13.71 9.64
C LEU A 234 28.97 -14.79 10.55
N ALA A 235 29.46 -14.92 11.78
CA ALA A 235 29.00 -15.93 12.74
C ALA A 235 27.80 -15.45 13.58
N VAL A 236 26.73 -15.01 12.95
CA VAL A 236 25.42 -14.87 13.61
C VAL A 236 24.42 -15.76 12.88
N GLY A 237 24.38 -17.02 13.35
CA GLY A 237 23.17 -17.83 13.40
C GLY A 237 22.48 -18.16 12.07
N ALA A 238 23.04 -19.08 11.30
CA ALA A 238 22.24 -19.94 10.43
C ALA A 238 21.39 -20.92 11.29
N ALA A 239 20.40 -20.41 11.99
CA ALA A 239 19.30 -21.18 12.53
C ALA A 239 18.06 -20.88 11.70
N ARG A 240 17.95 -21.55 10.54
CA ARG A 240 16.69 -21.60 9.81
C ARG A 240 15.68 -22.39 10.63
N THR A 241 14.93 -21.70 11.48
CA THR A 241 13.68 -22.24 11.98
C THR A 241 12.65 -22.03 10.88
N ARG A 242 12.51 -23.00 9.97
CA ARG A 242 11.34 -23.04 9.09
C ARG A 242 10.13 -23.18 10.00
N PHE A 243 9.35 -22.14 10.13
CA PHE A 243 7.99 -22.22 10.63
C PHE A 243 7.19 -23.00 9.59
N THR A 244 7.14 -24.31 9.74
CA THR A 244 6.14 -25.12 9.04
C THR A 244 4.81 -24.82 9.70
N SER A 245 3.94 -24.11 9.00
CA SER A 245 2.54 -23.95 9.41
C SER A 245 1.96 -25.34 9.66
N PRO A 246 1.30 -25.59 10.81
CA PRO A 246 0.61 -26.85 11.03
C PRO A 246 -0.53 -26.95 10.01
N SER A 247 -0.46 -27.95 9.14
CA SER A 247 -1.55 -28.33 8.26
C SER A 247 -2.76 -28.69 9.12
N THR A 248 -3.77 -27.85 9.12
CA THR A 248 -5.06 -28.10 9.75
C THR A 248 -5.75 -29.23 8.97
N GLN A 249 -5.51 -30.49 9.37
CA GLN A 249 -6.34 -31.59 8.93
C GLN A 249 -7.73 -31.42 9.55
N HIS A 250 -8.66 -30.88 8.77
CA HIS A 250 -10.09 -30.97 9.11
C HIS A 250 -10.54 -32.42 9.02
N ARG A 251 -10.60 -33.11 10.17
CA ARG A 251 -11.39 -34.33 10.32
C ARG A 251 -12.87 -33.94 10.18
N ARG A 252 -13.50 -34.42 9.14
CA ARG A 252 -14.97 -34.42 9.04
C ARG A 252 -15.53 -35.33 10.14
N PRO A 253 -16.56 -34.92 10.90
CA PRO A 253 -17.27 -35.84 11.74
C PRO A 253 -18.11 -36.80 10.86
N GLU A 254 -17.90 -38.10 11.05
CA GLU A 254 -18.78 -39.13 10.51
C GLU A 254 -20.15 -38.98 11.18
N ARG A 255 -21.18 -38.91 10.37
CA ARG A 255 -22.57 -38.99 10.82
C ARG A 255 -22.91 -40.45 10.97
N GLY A 256 -23.18 -40.86 12.22
CA GLY A 256 -23.98 -42.03 12.58
C GLY A 256 -25.44 -41.62 12.81
#